data_c05fc2317a5bde30f4543198634062d3
#
_entry.id   c05fc2317a5bde30f4543198634062d3
#
_cell.length_a   1.000
_cell.length_b   1.000
_cell.length_c   1.000
_cell.angle_alpha   90.00
_cell.angle_beta   90.00
_cell.angle_gamma   90.00
#
_symmetry.space_group_name_H-M   'P 1'
#
loop_
_entity.id
_entity.type
_entity.pdbx_description
1 polymer ?
#
loop_
_entity_poly.entity_id
_entity_poly.type
_entity_poly.pdbx_seq_one_letter_code
_entity_poly.pdbx_strand_id
1 'polypeptide(L)'
;MQDAIENVQQQLRNASVGQLPSGCVDGDKLAQDVRDRFTSIATSVNQEAAAREKADTALQQNQVAMASTLALKAEVTAAAYVGDGQTKRAFNLGFQPKAVILMREGHYTHYSNTIYGGIATQDKPIAYIDRNALAITENGFEVLQMAGCMLNQDTCSYTYVAFK
;
A
#
# COMPACT_ATOMS: atom_id res chain seq x y z
N MET A 1 -2.05 52.23 68.44
CA MET A 1 -1.69 52.77 67.10
C MET A 1 -0.45 52.04 66.55
N GLN A 2 0.53 51.74 67.42
CA GLN A 2 1.77 51.05 67.01
C GLN A 2 1.50 49.64 66.51
N ASP A 3 0.62 48.88 67.18
CA ASP A 3 0.27 47.49 66.82
C ASP A 3 -0.41 47.40 65.44
N ALA A 4 -1.16 48.38 65.01
CA ALA A 4 -1.82 48.44 63.69
C ALA A 4 -0.81 48.67 62.57
N ILE A 5 0.25 49.47 62.85
CA ILE A 5 1.33 49.75 61.90
C ILE A 5 2.19 48.49 61.71
N GLU A 6 2.52 47.82 62.80
CA GLU A 6 3.30 46.55 62.73
C GLU A 6 2.55 45.44 61.98
N ASN A 7 1.23 45.33 62.20
CA ASN A 7 0.38 44.39 61.45
C ASN A 7 0.38 44.69 59.94
N VAL A 8 0.20 45.95 59.57
CA VAL A 8 0.23 46.35 58.13
C VAL A 8 1.64 46.12 57.53
N GLN A 9 2.70 46.41 58.26
CA GLN A 9 4.05 46.13 57.80
C GLN A 9 4.32 44.63 57.65
N GLN A 10 3.77 43.79 58.52
CA GLN A 10 3.89 42.33 58.40
C GLN A 10 3.10 41.81 57.24
N GLN A 11 1.88 42.33 56.97
CA GLN A 11 1.08 41.99 55.81
C GLN A 11 1.79 42.40 54.51
N LEU A 12 2.45 43.59 54.51
CA LEU A 12 3.20 44.06 53.36
C LEU A 12 4.42 43.21 53.10
N ARG A 13 5.15 42.77 54.13
CA ARG A 13 6.27 41.86 54.04
C ARG A 13 5.86 40.49 53.49
N ASN A 14 4.71 39.99 53.95
CA ASN A 14 4.16 38.71 53.43
C ASN A 14 3.65 38.81 52.04
N ALA A 15 3.22 39.97 51.58
CA ALA A 15 2.78 40.23 50.21
C ALA A 15 3.93 40.52 49.23
N SER A 16 5.09 40.99 49.74
CA SER A 16 6.21 41.46 48.87
C SER A 16 7.24 40.40 48.52
N VAL A 17 7.20 39.20 49.05
CA VAL A 17 8.22 38.20 48.81
C VAL A 17 7.64 36.98 48.14
N GLY A 18 7.46 36.99 46.83
CA GLY A 18 7.61 35.90 45.89
C GLY A 18 6.97 34.54 46.16
N GLN A 19 6.22 34.36 47.27
CA GLN A 19 5.48 33.14 47.56
C GLN A 19 4.01 33.44 47.74
N LEU A 20 3.33 33.59 46.59
CA LEU A 20 1.89 33.55 46.61
C LEU A 20 1.44 32.13 46.94
N PRO A 21 0.57 31.96 47.96
CA PRO A 21 0.01 30.63 48.28
C PRO A 21 -0.60 29.97 47.04
N SER A 22 -0.54 28.66 46.98
CA SER A 22 -1.20 27.93 45.92
C SER A 22 -2.68 28.30 45.81
N GLY A 23 -3.13 28.70 44.63
CA GLY A 23 -4.52 29.09 44.36
C GLY A 23 -4.85 30.55 44.68
N CYS A 24 -3.87 31.39 45.10
CA CYS A 24 -4.13 32.81 45.37
C CYS A 24 -4.37 33.66 44.12
N VAL A 25 -3.94 33.14 42.96
CA VAL A 25 -4.25 33.76 41.66
C VAL A 25 -5.21 32.82 40.92
N ASP A 26 -6.45 33.23 40.85
CA ASP A 26 -7.49 32.59 40.03
C ASP A 26 -7.82 33.41 38.79
N GLY A 27 -8.70 32.87 37.92
CA GLY A 27 -9.07 33.53 36.69
C GLY A 27 -9.62 34.94 36.84
N ASP A 28 -10.28 35.25 37.99
CA ASP A 28 -10.91 36.55 38.26
C ASP A 28 -9.87 37.60 38.65
N LYS A 29 -8.72 37.18 39.15
CA LYS A 29 -7.62 38.07 39.55
C LYS A 29 -6.62 38.38 38.43
N LEU A 30 -6.74 37.69 37.31
CA LEU A 30 -5.95 38.01 36.12
C LEU A 30 -6.47 39.27 35.44
N ALA A 31 -5.58 40.08 34.88
CA ALA A 31 -5.96 41.21 34.06
C ALA A 31 -6.77 40.77 32.83
N GLN A 32 -7.71 41.58 32.38
CA GLN A 32 -8.62 41.23 31.28
C GLN A 32 -7.89 40.81 30.01
N ASP A 33 -6.83 41.49 29.67
CA ASP A 33 -6.01 41.18 28.50
C ASP A 33 -5.37 39.78 28.57
N VAL A 34 -4.99 39.34 29.77
CA VAL A 34 -4.42 37.98 29.99
C VAL A 34 -5.54 36.92 29.85
N ARG A 35 -6.73 37.16 30.43
CA ARG A 35 -7.88 36.27 30.25
C ARG A 35 -8.27 36.12 28.78
N ASP A 36 -8.31 37.23 28.04
CA ASP A 36 -8.64 37.24 26.63
C ASP A 36 -7.62 36.44 25.80
N ARG A 37 -6.32 36.54 26.13
CA ARG A 37 -5.27 35.76 25.52
C ARG A 37 -5.43 34.27 25.78
N PHE A 38 -5.72 33.86 27.03
CA PHE A 38 -5.97 32.46 27.36
C PHE A 38 -7.18 31.91 26.59
N THR A 39 -8.27 32.67 26.50
CA THR A 39 -9.46 32.30 25.74
C THR A 39 -9.14 32.15 24.24
N SER A 40 -8.36 33.07 23.69
CA SER A 40 -7.93 33.02 22.28
C SER A 40 -7.04 31.79 22.01
N ILE A 41 -6.08 31.50 22.88
CA ILE A 41 -5.21 30.33 22.79
C ILE A 41 -6.05 29.04 22.88
N ALA A 42 -6.95 28.93 23.84
CA ALA A 42 -7.83 27.76 23.98
C ALA A 42 -8.68 27.53 22.72
N THR A 43 -9.22 28.62 22.15
CA THR A 43 -10.00 28.54 20.90
C THR A 43 -9.12 28.07 19.74
N SER A 44 -7.91 28.62 19.60
CA SER A 44 -6.98 28.21 18.53
C SER A 44 -6.53 26.74 18.67
N VAL A 45 -6.27 26.28 19.88
CA VAL A 45 -5.91 24.87 20.15
C VAL A 45 -7.06 23.93 19.78
N ASN A 46 -8.30 24.29 20.13
CA ASN A 46 -9.48 23.49 19.79
C ASN A 46 -9.71 23.45 18.27
N GLN A 47 -9.51 24.56 17.58
CA GLN A 47 -9.62 24.63 16.12
C GLN A 47 -8.54 23.78 15.44
N GLU A 48 -7.31 23.85 15.92
CA GLU A 48 -6.20 23.03 15.40
C GLU A 48 -6.46 21.53 15.65
N ALA A 49 -6.95 21.15 16.85
CA ALA A 49 -7.28 19.77 17.16
C ALA A 49 -8.37 19.23 16.21
N ALA A 50 -9.43 20.01 15.97
CA ALA A 50 -10.49 19.64 15.04
C ALA A 50 -10.00 19.56 13.58
N ALA A 51 -9.11 20.44 13.17
CA ALA A 51 -8.50 20.41 11.84
C ALA A 51 -7.62 19.16 11.64
N ARG A 52 -6.83 18.80 12.65
CA ARG A 52 -6.02 17.57 12.64
C ARG A 52 -6.88 16.31 12.57
N GLU A 53 -7.91 16.20 13.40
CA GLU A 53 -8.83 15.06 13.39
C GLU A 53 -9.47 14.88 12.01
N LYS A 54 -9.89 15.98 11.39
CA LYS A 54 -10.43 15.96 10.02
C LYS A 54 -9.39 15.52 8.99
N ALA A 55 -8.17 16.01 9.10
CA ALA A 55 -7.07 15.64 8.20
C ALA A 55 -6.69 14.16 8.36
N ASP A 56 -6.60 13.66 9.59
CA ASP A 56 -6.30 12.26 9.89
C ASP A 56 -7.40 11.33 9.35
N THR A 57 -8.67 11.71 9.51
CA THR A 57 -9.80 10.96 8.93
C THR A 57 -9.72 10.89 7.42
N ALA A 58 -9.43 12.00 6.76
CA ALA A 58 -9.26 12.05 5.30
C ALA A 58 -8.07 11.20 4.84
N LEU A 59 -6.95 11.23 5.58
CA LEU A 59 -5.78 10.41 5.30
C LEU A 59 -6.09 8.91 5.39
N GLN A 60 -6.80 8.49 6.45
CA GLN A 60 -7.24 7.10 6.63
C GLN A 60 -8.14 6.64 5.47
N GLN A 61 -9.10 7.48 5.06
CA GLN A 61 -9.98 7.18 3.93
C GLN A 61 -9.18 7.00 2.62
N ASN A 62 -8.21 7.89 2.39
CA ASN A 62 -7.33 7.79 1.23
C ASN A 62 -6.48 6.52 1.25
N GLN A 63 -5.95 6.13 2.41
CA GLN A 63 -5.19 4.88 2.57
C GLN A 63 -6.04 3.65 2.24
N VAL A 64 -7.29 3.60 2.72
CA VAL A 64 -8.22 2.51 2.39
C VAL A 64 -8.54 2.47 0.90
N ALA A 65 -8.79 3.62 0.28
CA ALA A 65 -9.04 3.73 -1.15
C ALA A 65 -7.82 3.27 -1.99
N MET A 66 -6.62 3.68 -1.58
CA MET A 66 -5.37 3.24 -2.22
C MET A 66 -5.15 1.73 -2.09
N ALA A 67 -5.38 1.17 -0.90
CA ALA A 67 -5.27 -0.28 -0.67
C ALA A 67 -6.25 -1.06 -1.55
N SER A 68 -7.50 -0.59 -1.64
CA SER A 68 -8.52 -1.18 -2.51
C SER A 68 -8.12 -1.11 -3.99
N THR A 69 -7.58 0.02 -4.43
CA THR A 69 -7.11 0.20 -5.81
C THR A 69 -5.91 -0.70 -6.11
N LEU A 70 -4.98 -0.84 -5.15
CA LEU A 70 -3.82 -1.71 -5.30
C LEU A 70 -4.23 -3.19 -5.37
N ALA A 71 -5.21 -3.60 -4.57
CA ALA A 71 -5.75 -4.96 -4.59
C ALA A 71 -6.41 -5.33 -5.93
N LEU A 72 -6.90 -4.33 -6.69
CA LEU A 72 -7.48 -4.53 -8.02
C LEU A 72 -6.43 -4.55 -9.14
N LYS A 73 -5.19 -4.18 -8.87
CA LYS A 73 -4.13 -4.23 -9.88
C LYS A 73 -3.63 -5.66 -10.03
N ALA A 74 -3.55 -6.12 -11.29
CA ALA A 74 -2.95 -7.41 -11.58
C ALA A 74 -1.46 -7.40 -11.17
N GLU A 75 -1.06 -8.34 -10.36
CA GLU A 75 0.35 -8.66 -10.17
C GLU A 75 0.85 -9.35 -11.44
N VAL A 76 1.98 -8.88 -11.96
CA VAL A 76 2.58 -9.39 -13.20
C VAL A 76 3.93 -9.99 -12.90
N THR A 77 4.12 -11.22 -13.31
CA THR A 77 5.42 -11.90 -13.28
C THR A 77 5.91 -12.10 -14.72
N ALA A 78 7.08 -11.57 -15.04
CA ALA A 78 7.72 -11.76 -16.34
C ALA A 78 9.05 -12.49 -16.16
N ALA A 79 9.28 -13.53 -16.95
CA ALA A 79 10.56 -14.27 -16.96
C ALA A 79 10.77 -14.94 -18.30
N ALA A 80 11.97 -15.51 -18.47
CA ALA A 80 12.36 -16.27 -19.64
C ALA A 80 12.81 -17.67 -19.24
N TYR A 81 12.74 -18.60 -20.19
CA TYR A 81 13.33 -19.93 -20.06
C TYR A 81 13.93 -20.40 -21.38
N VAL A 82 14.86 -21.32 -21.28
CA VAL A 82 15.37 -22.08 -22.42
C VAL A 82 14.65 -23.42 -22.44
N GLY A 83 14.13 -23.81 -23.61
CA GLY A 83 13.49 -25.11 -23.81
C GLY A 83 14.46 -26.25 -23.52
N ASP A 84 13.93 -27.36 -23.02
CA ASP A 84 14.68 -28.59 -22.70
C ASP A 84 14.26 -29.78 -23.56
N GLY A 85 13.41 -29.57 -24.55
CA GLY A 85 12.95 -30.61 -25.49
C GLY A 85 11.98 -31.61 -24.88
N GLN A 86 11.67 -31.55 -23.57
CA GLN A 86 10.72 -32.44 -22.95
C GLN A 86 9.31 -32.23 -23.52
N THR A 87 8.60 -33.34 -23.76
CA THR A 87 7.23 -33.29 -24.33
C THR A 87 6.28 -32.40 -23.55
N LYS A 88 6.42 -32.36 -22.22
CA LYS A 88 5.62 -31.55 -21.32
C LYS A 88 6.50 -30.94 -20.25
N ARG A 89 6.35 -29.65 -20.00
CA ARG A 89 7.07 -28.95 -18.94
C ARG A 89 6.13 -28.04 -18.16
N ALA A 90 6.19 -28.11 -16.83
CA ALA A 90 5.43 -27.27 -15.92
C ALA A 90 6.32 -26.19 -15.31
N PHE A 91 5.74 -25.00 -15.14
CA PHE A 91 6.36 -23.85 -14.50
C PHE A 91 5.58 -23.51 -13.23
N ASN A 92 6.25 -23.59 -12.09
CA ASN A 92 5.64 -23.23 -10.80
C ASN A 92 5.91 -21.74 -10.52
N LEU A 93 4.85 -20.96 -10.42
CA LEU A 93 4.89 -19.52 -10.10
C LEU A 93 4.50 -19.23 -8.64
N GLY A 94 4.05 -20.26 -7.90
CA GLY A 94 3.54 -20.12 -6.54
C GLY A 94 2.11 -19.58 -6.48
N PHE A 95 1.45 -19.38 -7.64
CA PHE A 95 0.06 -18.96 -7.74
C PHE A 95 -0.56 -19.45 -9.06
N GLN A 96 -1.88 -19.51 -9.11
CA GLN A 96 -2.62 -19.78 -10.33
C GLN A 96 -2.79 -18.48 -11.13
N PRO A 97 -2.18 -18.34 -12.32
CA PRO A 97 -2.38 -17.15 -13.15
C PRO A 97 -3.79 -17.08 -13.74
N LYS A 98 -4.32 -15.87 -13.95
CA LYS A 98 -5.53 -15.63 -14.75
C LYS A 98 -5.25 -15.72 -16.23
N ALA A 99 -4.04 -15.30 -16.62
CA ALA A 99 -3.57 -15.37 -18.00
C ALA A 99 -2.06 -15.55 -18.06
N VAL A 100 -1.58 -16.20 -19.10
CA VAL A 100 -0.16 -16.31 -19.46
C VAL A 100 -0.02 -15.95 -20.93
N ILE A 101 0.90 -15.03 -21.21
CA ILE A 101 1.38 -14.74 -22.55
C ILE A 101 2.73 -15.42 -22.69
N LEU A 102 2.91 -16.23 -23.71
CA LEU A 102 4.17 -16.93 -24.00
C LEU A 102 4.61 -16.62 -25.43
N MET A 103 5.87 -16.30 -25.60
CA MET A 103 6.47 -16.05 -26.91
C MET A 103 7.84 -16.71 -27.02
N ARG A 104 8.09 -17.37 -28.14
CA ARG A 104 9.44 -17.80 -28.53
C ARG A 104 10.20 -16.62 -29.12
N GLU A 105 11.44 -16.43 -28.74
CA GLU A 105 12.29 -15.37 -29.27
C GLU A 105 12.54 -15.58 -30.77
N GLY A 106 12.43 -14.48 -31.53
CA GLY A 106 12.70 -14.50 -32.98
C GLY A 106 11.61 -15.17 -33.83
N HIS A 107 10.47 -15.57 -33.24
CA HIS A 107 9.39 -16.23 -33.97
C HIS A 107 8.03 -15.52 -33.81
N TYR A 108 7.14 -15.72 -34.79
CA TYR A 108 5.72 -15.41 -34.64
C TYR A 108 5.08 -16.38 -33.63
N THR A 109 3.98 -16.00 -33.01
CA THR A 109 3.22 -16.92 -32.13
C THR A 109 2.61 -18.12 -32.83
N HIS A 110 2.32 -17.97 -34.12
CA HIS A 110 1.82 -19.02 -34.98
C HIS A 110 2.34 -18.82 -36.40
N TYR A 111 2.86 -19.89 -37.00
CA TYR A 111 3.31 -19.90 -38.38
C TYR A 111 3.14 -21.29 -39.00
N SER A 112 2.47 -21.38 -40.18
CA SER A 112 2.34 -22.61 -40.98
C SER A 112 1.93 -23.85 -40.16
N ASN A 113 0.79 -23.83 -39.48
CA ASN A 113 0.28 -24.90 -38.62
C ASN A 113 1.16 -25.23 -37.38
N THR A 114 2.13 -24.36 -37.04
CA THR A 114 2.96 -24.54 -35.87
C THR A 114 2.76 -23.42 -34.87
N ILE A 115 2.56 -23.77 -33.59
CA ILE A 115 2.41 -22.86 -32.45
C ILE A 115 3.78 -22.66 -31.82
N TYR A 116 4.19 -21.39 -31.69
CA TYR A 116 5.44 -20.96 -31.04
C TYR A 116 5.18 -20.08 -29.80
N GLY A 117 3.94 -19.78 -29.51
CA GLY A 117 3.53 -18.94 -28.38
C GLY A 117 2.04 -18.62 -28.46
N GLY A 118 1.61 -17.68 -27.62
CA GLY A 118 0.24 -17.19 -27.60
C GLY A 118 -0.22 -16.83 -26.21
N ILE A 119 -1.52 -16.72 -26.03
CA ILE A 119 -2.17 -16.33 -24.76
C ILE A 119 -3.07 -17.47 -24.31
N ALA A 120 -2.88 -17.93 -23.06
CA ALA A 120 -3.81 -18.84 -22.38
C ALA A 120 -4.44 -18.16 -21.19
N THR A 121 -5.70 -18.46 -20.91
CA THR A 121 -6.42 -18.10 -19.69
C THR A 121 -6.86 -19.36 -18.96
N GLN A 122 -7.36 -19.23 -17.72
CA GLN A 122 -7.83 -20.38 -16.92
C GLN A 122 -8.85 -21.24 -17.69
N ASP A 123 -9.77 -20.59 -18.40
CA ASP A 123 -10.88 -21.25 -19.11
C ASP A 123 -10.58 -21.55 -20.58
N LYS A 124 -9.50 -20.96 -21.13
CA LYS A 124 -9.14 -21.08 -22.54
C LYS A 124 -7.64 -21.33 -22.71
N PRO A 125 -7.21 -22.59 -22.61
CA PRO A 125 -5.85 -22.98 -22.96
C PRO A 125 -5.64 -22.78 -24.47
N ILE A 126 -4.39 -22.64 -24.89
CA ILE A 126 -4.06 -22.82 -26.31
C ILE A 126 -4.14 -24.30 -26.60
N ALA A 127 -5.07 -24.67 -27.46
CA ALA A 127 -5.20 -26.06 -27.89
C ALA A 127 -4.42 -26.31 -29.19
N TYR A 128 -3.84 -27.52 -29.31
CA TYR A 128 -3.26 -28.04 -30.54
C TYR A 128 -3.78 -29.46 -30.72
N ILE A 129 -4.60 -29.66 -31.78
CA ILE A 129 -5.32 -30.88 -32.04
C ILE A 129 -6.23 -31.20 -30.80
N ASP A 130 -5.96 -32.27 -30.06
CA ASP A 130 -6.70 -32.77 -28.89
C ASP A 130 -5.97 -32.51 -27.57
N ARG A 131 -4.93 -31.69 -27.58
CA ARG A 131 -4.06 -31.40 -26.43
C ARG A 131 -3.94 -29.92 -26.14
N ASN A 132 -3.70 -29.60 -24.88
CA ASN A 132 -3.38 -28.24 -24.48
C ASN A 132 -1.90 -27.96 -24.75
N ALA A 133 -1.63 -27.02 -25.65
CA ALA A 133 -0.27 -26.54 -25.95
C ALA A 133 0.30 -25.64 -24.87
N LEU A 134 -0.51 -24.71 -24.36
CA LEU A 134 -0.26 -23.86 -23.21
C LEU A 134 -1.49 -23.87 -22.32
N ALA A 135 -1.36 -24.29 -21.08
CA ALA A 135 -2.46 -24.36 -20.13
C ALA A 135 -2.07 -23.81 -18.77
N ILE A 136 -3.01 -23.20 -18.09
CA ILE A 136 -2.85 -22.72 -16.72
C ILE A 136 -3.09 -23.89 -15.76
N THR A 137 -2.25 -23.96 -14.71
CA THR A 137 -2.33 -24.94 -13.63
C THR A 137 -2.58 -24.22 -12.30
N GLU A 138 -2.88 -24.97 -11.23
CA GLU A 138 -3.13 -24.40 -9.90
C GLU A 138 -1.98 -23.52 -9.37
N ASN A 139 -0.73 -23.83 -9.74
CA ASN A 139 0.44 -23.11 -9.24
C ASN A 139 1.29 -22.45 -10.34
N GLY A 140 0.75 -22.34 -11.57
CA GLY A 140 1.51 -21.76 -12.67
C GLY A 140 0.94 -22.13 -14.04
N PHE A 141 1.77 -22.65 -14.93
CA PHE A 141 1.35 -23.06 -16.26
C PHE A 141 2.18 -24.24 -16.77
N GLU A 142 1.69 -24.91 -17.79
CA GLU A 142 2.40 -25.97 -18.49
C GLU A 142 2.44 -25.73 -20.00
N VAL A 143 3.47 -26.24 -20.62
CA VAL A 143 3.70 -26.13 -22.06
C VAL A 143 3.90 -27.52 -22.67
N LEU A 144 3.53 -27.66 -23.94
CA LEU A 144 3.67 -28.87 -24.72
C LEU A 144 4.73 -28.70 -25.81
N GLN A 145 5.53 -29.75 -26.02
CA GLN A 145 6.49 -29.86 -27.13
C GLN A 145 6.14 -31.09 -27.95
N MET A 146 5.79 -30.87 -29.20
CA MET A 146 5.57 -31.93 -30.20
C MET A 146 5.59 -31.31 -31.62
N ALA A 147 5.50 -32.15 -32.64
CA ALA A 147 5.37 -31.67 -34.02
C ALA A 147 4.16 -30.74 -34.16
N GLY A 148 4.37 -29.52 -34.66
CA GLY A 148 3.33 -28.49 -34.76
C GLY A 148 3.04 -27.70 -33.47
N CYS A 149 3.71 -28.03 -32.35
CA CYS A 149 3.62 -27.26 -31.10
C CYS A 149 5.01 -27.14 -30.48
N MET A 150 5.67 -26.01 -30.66
CA MET A 150 7.07 -25.76 -30.33
C MET A 150 7.19 -24.79 -29.15
N LEU A 151 6.62 -25.16 -27.98
CA LEU A 151 6.67 -24.29 -26.80
C LEU A 151 7.75 -24.64 -25.78
N ASN A 152 8.51 -25.73 -26.04
CA ASN A 152 9.63 -26.16 -25.20
C ASN A 152 10.74 -26.83 -26.03
N GLN A 153 10.95 -26.34 -27.26
CA GLN A 153 11.99 -26.88 -28.14
C GLN A 153 13.37 -26.67 -27.49
N ASP A 154 14.17 -27.72 -27.51
CA ASP A 154 15.54 -27.71 -26.96
C ASP A 154 16.34 -26.52 -27.49
N THR A 155 17.13 -25.90 -26.61
CA THR A 155 18.02 -24.76 -26.90
C THR A 155 17.34 -23.46 -27.36
N CYS A 156 16.01 -23.42 -27.46
CA CYS A 156 15.29 -22.23 -27.89
C CYS A 156 14.85 -21.38 -26.67
N SER A 157 14.98 -20.07 -26.81
CA SER A 157 14.58 -19.10 -25.78
C SER A 157 13.11 -18.72 -25.87
N TYR A 158 12.48 -18.60 -24.73
CA TYR A 158 11.10 -18.20 -24.57
C TYR A 158 10.97 -17.16 -23.49
N THR A 159 10.07 -16.21 -23.69
CA THR A 159 9.69 -15.21 -22.67
C THR A 159 8.22 -15.38 -22.35
N TYR A 160 7.86 -15.29 -21.07
CA TYR A 160 6.47 -15.29 -20.65
C TYR A 160 6.14 -14.14 -19.72
N VAL A 161 4.87 -13.76 -19.73
CA VAL A 161 4.25 -12.83 -18.79
C VAL A 161 3.01 -13.49 -18.21
N ALA A 162 2.97 -13.63 -16.89
CA ALA A 162 1.86 -14.22 -16.15
C ALA A 162 1.16 -13.16 -15.30
N PHE A 163 -0.16 -13.13 -15.35
CA PHE A 163 -1.04 -12.20 -14.62
C PHE A 163 -1.75 -12.97 -13.51
N LYS A 164 -1.64 -12.48 -12.27
CA LYS A 164 -2.30 -13.05 -11.09
C LYS A 164 -3.72 -12.55 -10.91
#